data_0b18ee9ea219f17cad8212e91a23780b
#
_entry.id   0b18ee9ea219f17cad8212e91a23780b
#
_cell.length_a   1.000
_cell.length_b   1.000
_cell.length_c   1.000
_cell.angle_alpha   90.00
_cell.angle_beta   90.00
_cell.angle_gamma   90.00
#
_symmetry.space_group_name_H-M   'P 1'
#
loop_
_entity.id
_entity.type
_entity.pdbx_description
1 polymer ?
#
loop_
_entity_poly.entity_id
_entity_poly.type
_entity_poly.pdbx_seq_one_letter_code
_entity_poly.pdbx_strand_id
1 'polypeptide(L)'
;IIGFAGFATIGEKWAVGIGGKMFGYQSYEVTDANGAPKGDFTPKENAIEGAVAYRISEKLAVGANIRSISSKLAKDGSASTIGADISLTYKAENFTLAAAATNLGGSIDYGTKTKYDLPSMVKFGGAYMFNIADEQNLSVNLEGDILMNDSAFMGSAAVEYSLKNTLNLRAGYHMGNE
;
A
#
# COMPACT_ATOMS: atom_id res chain seq x y z
N ILE A 1 -0.48 -14.02 8.77
CA ILE A 1 -0.65 -13.25 7.53
C ILE A 1 -0.21 -14.12 6.37
N ILE A 2 -1.05 -14.23 5.35
CA ILE A 2 -0.72 -14.90 4.09
C ILE A 2 -0.93 -13.87 2.98
N GLY A 3 0.01 -13.77 2.05
CA GLY A 3 -0.11 -12.88 0.90
C GLY A 3 0.45 -13.51 -0.36
N PHE A 4 -0.05 -13.07 -1.50
CA PHE A 4 0.47 -13.41 -2.82
C PHE A 4 0.47 -12.16 -3.69
N ALA A 5 1.35 -12.12 -4.66
CA ALA A 5 1.36 -11.12 -5.71
C ALA A 5 1.96 -11.72 -6.98
N GLY A 6 1.46 -11.30 -8.12
CA GLY A 6 1.97 -11.67 -9.42
C GLY A 6 1.75 -10.54 -10.42
N PHE A 7 2.63 -10.42 -11.38
CA PHE A 7 2.49 -9.47 -12.47
C PHE A 7 2.99 -10.04 -13.79
N ALA A 8 2.50 -9.47 -14.87
CA ALA A 8 2.95 -9.78 -16.24
C ALA A 8 3.03 -8.50 -17.07
N THR A 9 4.01 -8.45 -17.97
CA THR A 9 4.10 -7.41 -18.99
C THR A 9 3.45 -7.89 -20.26
N ILE A 10 2.69 -7.02 -20.91
CA ILE A 10 1.98 -7.29 -22.17
C ILE A 10 2.53 -6.32 -23.23
N GLY A 11 3.34 -6.86 -24.13
CA GLY A 11 4.12 -6.05 -25.05
C GLY A 11 5.09 -5.12 -24.32
N GLU A 12 5.38 -3.97 -24.92
CA GLU A 12 6.37 -3.02 -24.39
C GLU A 12 5.77 -1.95 -23.47
N LYS A 13 4.44 -1.78 -23.48
CA LYS A 13 3.78 -0.64 -22.84
C LYS A 13 2.88 -0.99 -21.67
N TRP A 14 2.37 -2.20 -21.58
CA TRP A 14 1.40 -2.59 -20.58
C TRP A 14 2.01 -3.52 -19.51
N ALA A 15 1.59 -3.34 -18.30
CA ALA A 15 1.77 -4.32 -17.24
C ALA A 15 0.46 -4.50 -16.49
N VAL A 16 0.17 -5.73 -16.09
CA VAL A 16 -0.99 -6.08 -15.27
C VAL A 16 -0.52 -6.84 -14.04
N GLY A 17 -1.23 -6.66 -12.94
CA GLY A 17 -0.90 -7.31 -11.68
C GLY A 17 -2.14 -7.77 -10.94
N ILE A 18 -1.96 -8.78 -10.11
CA ILE A 18 -2.94 -9.27 -9.16
C ILE A 18 -2.25 -9.51 -7.82
N GLY A 19 -2.92 -9.17 -6.74
CA GLY A 19 -2.41 -9.39 -5.39
C GLY A 19 -3.52 -9.71 -4.42
N GLY A 20 -3.13 -10.23 -3.27
CA GLY A 20 -4.06 -10.46 -2.19
C GLY A 20 -3.35 -10.65 -0.86
N LYS A 21 -4.04 -10.30 0.21
CA LYS A 21 -3.60 -10.45 1.60
C LYS A 21 -4.74 -11.02 2.43
N MET A 22 -4.40 -11.93 3.32
CA MET A 22 -5.31 -12.52 4.29
C MET A 22 -4.70 -12.38 5.68
N PHE A 23 -5.45 -11.80 6.60
CA PHE A 23 -5.10 -11.67 8.01
C PHE A 23 -6.01 -12.60 8.81
N GLY A 24 -5.41 -13.52 9.55
CA GLY A 24 -6.07 -14.35 10.53
C GLY A 24 -5.66 -13.91 11.93
N TYR A 25 -6.61 -13.87 12.82
CA TYR A 25 -6.42 -13.49 14.22
C TYR A 25 -6.65 -14.72 15.10
N GLN A 26 -6.33 -14.62 16.37
CA GLN A 26 -6.66 -15.67 17.35
C GLN A 26 -8.17 -15.69 17.57
N SER A 27 -8.71 -16.89 17.77
CA SER A 27 -10.10 -17.07 18.17
C SER A 27 -10.33 -16.52 19.56
N TYR A 28 -11.50 -15.94 19.77
CA TYR A 28 -11.96 -15.54 21.09
C TYR A 28 -13.35 -16.11 21.37
N GLU A 29 -13.63 -16.36 22.64
CA GLU A 29 -14.93 -16.83 23.08
C GLU A 29 -15.96 -15.69 23.02
N VAL A 30 -17.06 -15.96 22.35
CA VAL A 30 -18.21 -15.04 22.30
C VAL A 30 -19.14 -15.38 23.47
N THR A 31 -19.51 -14.38 24.25
CA THR A 31 -20.47 -14.52 25.36
C THR A 31 -21.75 -13.73 25.08
N ASP A 32 -22.84 -14.11 25.70
CA ASP A 32 -24.06 -13.30 25.71
C ASP A 32 -24.01 -12.17 26.76
N ALA A 33 -25.09 -11.37 26.85
CA ALA A 33 -25.18 -10.26 27.80
C ALA A 33 -25.09 -10.69 29.27
N ASN A 34 -25.29 -11.97 29.57
CA ASN A 34 -25.22 -12.56 30.93
C ASN A 34 -23.87 -13.23 31.16
N GLY A 35 -22.93 -13.20 30.19
CA GLY A 35 -21.63 -13.82 30.28
C GLY A 35 -21.63 -15.32 29.91
N ALA A 36 -22.72 -15.89 29.44
CA ALA A 36 -22.77 -17.29 29.04
C ALA A 36 -22.08 -17.52 27.68
N PRO A 37 -21.24 -18.58 27.53
CA PRO A 37 -20.53 -18.87 26.29
C PRO A 37 -21.48 -19.13 25.12
N LYS A 38 -21.21 -18.52 23.96
CA LYS A 38 -21.91 -18.73 22.68
C LYS A 38 -21.01 -19.31 21.58
N GLY A 39 -19.87 -19.88 21.99
CA GLY A 39 -18.89 -20.50 21.10
C GLY A 39 -17.80 -19.53 20.67
N ASP A 40 -16.83 -20.05 19.94
CA ASP A 40 -15.66 -19.30 19.50
C ASP A 40 -15.89 -18.58 18.18
N PHE A 41 -15.24 -17.45 18.03
CA PHE A 41 -15.19 -16.70 16.78
C PHE A 41 -13.73 -16.36 16.40
N THR A 42 -13.39 -16.54 15.13
CA THR A 42 -12.08 -16.19 14.60
C THR A 42 -12.22 -15.00 13.64
N PRO A 43 -11.72 -13.80 14.00
CA PRO A 43 -11.73 -12.66 13.09
C PRO A 43 -10.91 -12.93 11.83
N LYS A 44 -11.34 -12.35 10.71
CA LYS A 44 -10.67 -12.48 9.41
C LYS A 44 -10.78 -11.18 8.63
N GLU A 45 -9.68 -10.81 7.99
CA GLU A 45 -9.66 -9.71 7.03
C GLU A 45 -8.97 -10.18 5.76
N ASN A 46 -9.51 -9.77 4.62
CA ASN A 46 -8.99 -10.13 3.32
C ASN A 46 -8.96 -8.90 2.43
N ALA A 47 -7.94 -8.79 1.60
CA ALA A 47 -7.90 -7.84 0.50
C ALA A 47 -7.47 -8.56 -0.77
N ILE A 48 -8.16 -8.30 -1.87
CA ILE A 48 -7.80 -8.77 -3.21
C ILE A 48 -7.72 -7.54 -4.10
N GLU A 49 -6.69 -7.45 -4.91
CA GLU A 49 -6.45 -6.30 -5.76
C GLU A 49 -6.03 -6.69 -7.17
N GLY A 50 -6.40 -5.85 -8.12
CA GLY A 50 -5.97 -5.92 -9.50
C GLY A 50 -5.37 -4.58 -9.93
N ALA A 51 -4.27 -4.61 -10.66
CA ALA A 51 -3.55 -3.43 -11.09
C ALA A 51 -3.29 -3.45 -12.59
N VAL A 52 -3.22 -2.27 -13.18
CA VAL A 52 -2.78 -2.06 -14.55
C VAL A 52 -1.83 -0.87 -14.60
N ALA A 53 -0.79 -0.96 -15.40
CA ALA A 53 0.11 0.15 -15.67
C ALA A 53 0.31 0.30 -17.18
N TYR A 54 0.50 1.54 -17.61
CA TYR A 54 0.75 1.88 -19.00
C TYR A 54 1.94 2.83 -19.10
N ARG A 55 2.89 2.47 -19.97
CA ARG A 55 4.05 3.29 -20.30
C ARG A 55 3.67 4.27 -21.40
N ILE A 56 3.50 5.54 -21.05
CA ILE A 56 3.16 6.64 -21.98
C ILE A 56 4.37 6.95 -22.88
N SER A 57 5.56 6.99 -22.26
CA SER A 57 6.83 7.19 -22.95
C SER A 57 7.94 6.39 -22.28
N GLU A 58 9.16 6.44 -22.80
CA GLU A 58 10.32 5.79 -22.15
C GLU A 58 10.55 6.24 -20.72
N LYS A 59 10.12 7.47 -20.37
CA LYS A 59 10.34 8.07 -19.05
C LYS A 59 9.09 8.18 -18.19
N LEU A 60 7.90 8.04 -18.78
CA LEU A 60 6.64 8.33 -18.09
C LEU A 60 5.71 7.11 -18.11
N ALA A 61 5.23 6.73 -16.95
CA ALA A 61 4.24 5.67 -16.77
C ALA A 61 3.12 6.10 -15.83
N VAL A 62 1.93 5.58 -16.07
CA VAL A 62 0.76 5.72 -15.18
C VAL A 62 0.32 4.35 -14.72
N GLY A 63 -0.25 4.28 -13.52
CA GLY A 63 -0.80 3.06 -12.95
C GLY A 63 -2.14 3.31 -12.29
N ALA A 64 -2.95 2.26 -12.26
CA ALA A 64 -4.20 2.22 -11.51
C ALA A 64 -4.33 0.86 -10.82
N ASN A 65 -4.91 0.85 -9.64
CA ASN A 65 -5.22 -0.34 -8.86
C ASN A 65 -6.65 -0.24 -8.35
N ILE A 66 -7.34 -1.37 -8.29
CA ILE A 66 -8.62 -1.51 -7.60
C ILE A 66 -8.50 -2.64 -6.59
N ARG A 67 -9.00 -2.41 -5.38
CA ARG A 67 -8.89 -3.33 -4.25
C ARG A 67 -10.26 -3.55 -3.62
N SER A 68 -10.63 -4.81 -3.43
CA SER A 68 -11.75 -5.23 -2.60
C SER A 68 -11.24 -5.61 -1.23
N ILE A 69 -11.79 -5.00 -0.19
CA ILE A 69 -11.44 -5.24 1.21
C ILE A 69 -12.67 -5.83 1.90
N SER A 70 -12.49 -6.93 2.61
CA SER A 70 -13.53 -7.58 3.40
C SER A 70 -12.99 -7.82 4.82
N SER A 71 -13.75 -7.38 5.81
CA SER A 71 -13.42 -7.48 7.23
C SER A 71 -14.57 -8.11 7.98
N LYS A 72 -14.28 -9.13 8.78
CA LYS A 72 -15.21 -9.78 9.70
C LYS A 72 -14.55 -9.88 11.06
N LEU A 73 -14.79 -8.88 11.90
CA LEU A 73 -14.15 -8.74 13.21
C LEU A 73 -15.03 -9.24 14.35
N ALA A 74 -16.34 -9.43 14.12
CA ALA A 74 -17.28 -9.97 15.10
C ALA A 74 -18.21 -10.99 14.43
N LYS A 75 -18.84 -11.84 15.23
CA LYS A 75 -19.75 -12.90 14.76
C LYS A 75 -20.89 -12.32 13.90
N ASP A 76 -21.44 -11.19 14.33
CA ASP A 76 -22.56 -10.50 13.69
C ASP A 76 -22.14 -9.22 12.95
N GLY A 77 -20.84 -8.96 12.83
CA GLY A 77 -20.28 -7.76 12.18
C GLY A 77 -19.34 -8.13 11.03
N SER A 78 -19.82 -7.92 9.80
CA SER A 78 -18.98 -8.03 8.61
C SER A 78 -19.15 -6.79 7.76
N ALA A 79 -18.08 -6.36 7.15
CA ALA A 79 -18.09 -5.21 6.26
C ALA A 79 -17.20 -5.45 5.05
N SER A 80 -17.53 -4.80 3.95
CA SER A 80 -16.72 -4.80 2.75
C SER A 80 -16.72 -3.41 2.10
N THR A 81 -15.63 -3.08 1.45
CA THR A 81 -15.51 -1.84 0.70
C THR A 81 -14.59 -2.02 -0.50
N ILE A 82 -14.61 -1.04 -1.39
CA ILE A 82 -13.72 -0.98 -2.55
C ILE A 82 -12.87 0.28 -2.43
N GLY A 83 -11.57 0.11 -2.57
CA GLY A 83 -10.59 1.19 -2.69
C GLY A 83 -9.95 1.18 -4.08
N ALA A 84 -9.51 2.33 -4.52
CA ALA A 84 -8.77 2.50 -5.75
C ALA A 84 -7.52 3.35 -5.52
N ASP A 85 -6.49 3.11 -6.31
CA ASP A 85 -5.26 3.89 -6.32
C ASP A 85 -4.96 4.32 -7.74
N ILE A 86 -4.37 5.50 -7.90
CA ILE A 86 -3.81 5.97 -9.16
C ILE A 86 -2.39 6.46 -8.91
N SER A 87 -1.53 6.29 -9.90
CA SER A 87 -0.13 6.67 -9.77
C SER A 87 0.46 7.18 -11.08
N LEU A 88 1.46 8.02 -10.92
CA LEU A 88 2.29 8.57 -11.99
C LEU A 88 3.74 8.40 -11.60
N THR A 89 4.56 7.91 -12.51
CA THR A 89 6.00 7.77 -12.31
C THR A 89 6.75 8.36 -13.51
N TYR A 90 7.70 9.23 -13.20
CA TYR A 90 8.65 9.75 -14.16
C TYR A 90 10.05 9.24 -13.80
N LYS A 91 10.73 8.60 -14.75
CA LYS A 91 12.06 8.03 -14.57
C LYS A 91 13.03 8.60 -15.61
N ALA A 92 14.06 9.25 -15.15
CA ALA A 92 15.22 9.67 -15.95
C ALA A 92 16.42 8.78 -15.63
N GLU A 93 17.58 9.09 -16.19
CA GLU A 93 18.79 8.28 -16.03
C GLU A 93 19.16 8.09 -14.55
N ASN A 94 19.22 9.19 -13.80
CA ASN A 94 19.69 9.19 -12.41
C ASN A 94 18.61 9.55 -11.39
N PHE A 95 17.41 9.90 -11.81
CA PHE A 95 16.36 10.23 -10.85
C PHE A 95 15.00 9.65 -11.24
N THR A 96 14.21 9.41 -10.22
CA THR A 96 12.83 8.98 -10.35
C THR A 96 11.95 9.90 -9.52
N LEU A 97 10.83 10.34 -10.07
CA LEU A 97 9.77 11.04 -9.34
C LEU A 97 8.50 10.20 -9.41
N ALA A 98 7.75 10.17 -8.34
CA ALA A 98 6.47 9.49 -8.29
C ALA A 98 5.44 10.33 -7.53
N ALA A 99 4.20 10.23 -7.96
CA ALA A 99 3.04 10.74 -7.25
C ALA A 99 1.93 9.70 -7.30
N ALA A 100 1.17 9.58 -6.21
CA ALA A 100 0.03 8.68 -6.14
C ALA A 100 -1.08 9.28 -5.28
N ALA A 101 -2.32 8.92 -5.63
CA ALA A 101 -3.45 9.05 -4.72
C ALA A 101 -3.92 7.63 -4.40
N THR A 102 -3.98 7.31 -3.13
CA THR A 102 -4.22 5.93 -2.65
C THR A 102 -5.42 5.85 -1.73
N ASN A 103 -6.00 4.65 -1.64
CA ASN A 103 -7.18 4.35 -0.83
C ASN A 103 -8.39 5.26 -1.16
N LEU A 104 -8.49 5.70 -2.41
CA LEU A 104 -9.66 6.44 -2.88
C LEU A 104 -10.86 5.49 -2.91
N GLY A 105 -11.99 5.88 -2.34
CA GLY A 105 -13.18 5.06 -2.45
C GLY A 105 -14.09 5.06 -1.24
N GLY A 106 -14.69 3.92 -0.97
CA GLY A 106 -15.77 3.78 -0.02
C GLY A 106 -15.34 3.75 1.44
N SER A 107 -16.36 3.78 2.31
CA SER A 107 -16.21 3.61 3.75
C SER A 107 -16.47 2.15 4.13
N ILE A 108 -15.94 1.72 5.25
CA ILE A 108 -16.24 0.44 5.90
C ILE A 108 -17.45 0.65 6.83
N ASP A 109 -18.51 -0.10 6.59
CA ASP A 109 -19.75 -0.05 7.36
C ASP A 109 -20.03 -1.43 7.98
N TYR A 110 -19.88 -1.52 9.29
CA TYR A 110 -20.17 -2.75 10.06
C TYR A 110 -21.64 -2.87 10.50
N GLY A 111 -22.55 -2.07 9.93
CA GLY A 111 -23.94 -2.03 10.33
C GLY A 111 -24.18 -1.20 11.62
N THR A 112 -23.21 -0.40 12.00
CA THR A 112 -23.28 0.52 13.14
C THR A 112 -23.70 1.93 12.67
N LYS A 113 -23.91 2.85 13.60
CA LYS A 113 -24.20 4.26 13.25
C LYS A 113 -23.00 4.99 12.63
N THR A 114 -21.81 4.45 12.78
CA THR A 114 -20.56 5.07 12.33
C THR A 114 -19.99 4.29 11.16
N LYS A 115 -19.63 5.01 10.12
CA LYS A 115 -18.86 4.52 8.97
C LYS A 115 -17.41 4.97 9.10
N TYR A 116 -16.49 4.13 8.65
CA TYR A 116 -15.05 4.39 8.72
C TYR A 116 -14.52 4.55 7.29
N ASP A 117 -14.12 5.77 6.95
CA ASP A 117 -13.55 6.06 5.64
C ASP A 117 -12.19 5.37 5.49
N LEU A 118 -11.86 4.96 4.27
CA LEU A 118 -10.51 4.51 3.98
C LEU A 118 -9.52 5.66 4.19
N PRO A 119 -8.30 5.38 4.69
CA PRO A 119 -7.27 6.40 4.90
C PRO A 119 -6.71 6.86 3.55
N SER A 120 -7.47 7.73 2.88
CA SER A 120 -7.11 8.29 1.58
C SER A 120 -5.91 9.20 1.71
N MET A 121 -4.89 8.99 0.86
CA MET A 121 -3.62 9.74 0.92
C MET A 121 -3.21 10.22 -0.46
N VAL A 122 -2.58 11.38 -0.49
CA VAL A 122 -1.73 11.82 -1.60
C VAL A 122 -0.29 11.60 -1.19
N LYS A 123 0.46 10.88 -2.02
CA LYS A 123 1.86 10.54 -1.83
C LYS A 123 2.68 11.15 -2.96
N PHE A 124 3.84 11.68 -2.65
CA PHE A 124 4.81 12.14 -3.63
C PHE A 124 6.21 11.77 -3.15
N GLY A 125 7.04 11.35 -4.07
CA GLY A 125 8.37 10.91 -3.73
C GLY A 125 9.36 11.15 -4.86
N GLY A 126 10.63 11.17 -4.48
CA GLY A 126 11.74 11.29 -5.40
C GLY A 126 12.92 10.46 -4.93
N ALA A 127 13.64 9.92 -5.89
CA ALA A 127 14.89 9.21 -5.68
C ALA A 127 15.94 9.75 -6.63
N TYR A 128 17.15 9.92 -6.13
CA TYR A 128 18.32 10.26 -6.95
C TYR A 128 19.44 9.27 -6.71
N MET A 129 20.03 8.77 -7.79
CA MET A 129 21.11 7.79 -7.78
C MET A 129 22.44 8.46 -8.19
N PHE A 130 23.41 8.40 -7.30
CA PHE A 130 24.78 8.84 -7.52
C PHE A 130 25.63 7.62 -7.85
N ASN A 131 26.26 7.62 -9.01
CA ASN A 131 27.30 6.65 -9.35
C ASN A 131 28.61 7.13 -8.69
N ILE A 132 29.05 6.46 -7.62
CA ILE A 132 30.22 6.90 -6.84
C ILE A 132 31.50 6.34 -7.45
N ALA A 133 31.48 5.09 -7.87
CA ALA A 133 32.59 4.37 -8.51
C ALA A 133 32.04 3.21 -9.34
N ASP A 134 32.93 2.49 -10.00
CA ASP A 134 32.54 1.28 -10.74
C ASP A 134 31.82 0.31 -9.81
N GLU A 135 30.61 -0.10 -10.22
CA GLU A 135 29.72 -1.01 -9.48
C GLU A 135 29.31 -0.50 -8.07
N GLN A 136 29.43 0.80 -7.78
CA GLN A 136 29.06 1.41 -6.50
C GLN A 136 28.07 2.57 -6.72
N ASN A 137 26.91 2.44 -6.13
CA ASN A 137 25.84 3.44 -6.22
C ASN A 137 25.37 3.88 -4.83
N LEU A 138 25.06 5.16 -4.69
CA LEU A 138 24.34 5.70 -3.55
C LEU A 138 23.00 6.25 -4.02
N SER A 139 21.92 5.78 -3.47
CA SER A 139 20.58 6.30 -3.72
C SER A 139 20.07 7.09 -2.51
N VAL A 140 19.55 8.29 -2.77
CA VAL A 140 18.85 9.10 -1.77
C VAL A 140 17.38 9.16 -2.15
N ASN A 141 16.51 8.86 -1.20
CA ASN A 141 15.06 8.76 -1.41
C ASN A 141 14.35 9.68 -0.41
N LEU A 142 13.38 10.42 -0.90
CA LEU A 142 12.51 11.29 -0.10
C LEU A 142 11.05 10.97 -0.46
N GLU A 143 10.17 10.92 0.54
CA GLU A 143 8.73 10.75 0.37
C GLU A 143 7.97 11.68 1.31
N GLY A 144 6.86 12.22 0.84
CA GLY A 144 5.91 12.97 1.62
C GLY A 144 4.50 12.43 1.36
N ASP A 145 3.73 12.24 2.43
CA ASP A 145 2.38 11.72 2.42
C ASP A 145 1.45 12.71 3.11
N ILE A 146 0.32 12.98 2.48
CA ILE A 146 -0.75 13.80 3.03
C ILE A 146 -1.96 12.92 3.22
N LEU A 147 -2.38 12.70 4.46
CA LEU A 147 -3.62 12.02 4.81
C LEU A 147 -4.78 12.99 4.58
N MET A 148 -5.64 12.67 3.61
CA MET A 148 -6.69 13.60 3.17
C MET A 148 -7.79 13.81 4.21
N ASN A 149 -8.09 12.77 5.00
CA ASN A 149 -9.19 12.80 5.97
C ASN A 149 -8.85 13.65 7.20
N ASP A 150 -7.59 13.68 7.62
CA ASP A 150 -7.14 14.35 8.84
C ASP A 150 -6.19 15.51 8.56
N SER A 151 -5.86 15.76 7.29
CA SER A 151 -4.85 16.75 6.86
C SER A 151 -3.48 16.57 7.54
N ALA A 152 -3.17 15.34 7.94
CA ALA A 152 -1.90 15.01 8.57
C ALA A 152 -0.82 14.83 7.50
N PHE A 153 0.38 15.34 7.79
CA PHE A 153 1.56 15.17 6.93
C PHE A 153 2.53 14.19 7.55
N MET A 154 3.02 13.28 6.73
CA MET A 154 4.09 12.34 7.08
C MET A 154 5.22 12.47 6.07
N GLY A 155 6.44 12.24 6.51
CA GLY A 155 7.61 12.33 5.64
C GLY A 155 8.61 11.22 5.92
N SER A 156 9.33 10.80 4.89
CA SER A 156 10.41 9.83 5.02
C SER A 156 11.61 10.23 4.18
N ALA A 157 12.79 9.90 4.69
CA ALA A 157 14.04 10.01 3.98
C ALA A 157 14.84 8.72 4.16
N ALA A 158 15.46 8.24 3.10
CA ALA A 158 16.28 7.04 3.14
C ALA A 158 17.50 7.18 2.24
N VAL A 159 18.55 6.47 2.61
CA VAL A 159 19.75 6.29 1.80
C VAL A 159 20.02 4.81 1.60
N GLU A 160 20.46 4.45 0.42
CA GLU A 160 20.87 3.09 0.07
C GLU A 160 22.22 3.13 -0.61
N TYR A 161 23.18 2.39 -0.08
CA TYR A 161 24.44 2.09 -0.74
C TYR A 161 24.41 0.69 -1.33
N SER A 162 24.72 0.60 -2.63
CA SER A 162 24.76 -0.67 -3.38
C SER A 162 26.17 -0.93 -3.88
N LEU A 163 26.69 -2.11 -3.57
CA LEU A 163 27.99 -2.61 -4.04
C LEU A 163 27.77 -3.83 -4.93
N LYS A 164 28.24 -3.76 -6.18
CA LYS A 164 28.22 -4.87 -7.18
C LYS A 164 26.84 -5.50 -7.37
N ASN A 165 25.75 -4.76 -7.14
CA ASN A 165 24.39 -5.28 -7.13
C ASN A 165 24.20 -6.54 -6.23
N THR A 166 25.13 -6.78 -5.30
CA THR A 166 25.12 -7.95 -4.42
C THR A 166 24.86 -7.57 -2.97
N LEU A 167 25.50 -6.51 -2.49
CA LEU A 167 25.32 -5.99 -1.14
C LEU A 167 24.59 -4.65 -1.19
N ASN A 168 23.47 -4.56 -0.48
CA ASN A 168 22.72 -3.31 -0.31
C ASN A 168 22.61 -2.99 1.19
N LEU A 169 23.10 -1.82 1.57
CA LEU A 169 22.97 -1.26 2.92
C LEU A 169 21.98 -0.11 2.87
N ARG A 170 20.98 -0.14 3.73
CA ARG A 170 19.91 0.86 3.77
C ARG A 170 19.76 1.43 5.16
N ALA A 171 19.55 2.75 5.23
CA ALA A 171 19.15 3.45 6.44
C ALA A 171 18.08 4.47 6.07
N GLY A 172 17.09 4.65 6.95
CA GLY A 172 16.02 5.60 6.71
C GLY A 172 15.41 6.08 8.01
N TYR A 173 14.73 7.20 7.89
CA TYR A 173 13.99 7.84 8.95
C TYR A 173 12.59 8.19 8.45
N HIS A 174 11.59 7.94 9.26
CA HIS A 174 10.20 8.31 9.00
C HIS A 174 9.72 9.21 10.13
N MET A 175 9.05 10.29 9.77
CA MET A 175 8.37 11.18 10.70
C MET A 175 6.91 11.35 10.30
N GLY A 176 6.04 11.37 11.28
CA GLY A 176 4.60 11.59 11.12
C GLY A 176 4.03 12.12 12.41
N ASN A 177 2.86 12.72 12.33
CA ASN A 177 2.10 13.03 13.55
C ASN A 177 1.47 11.73 14.05
N GLU A 178 1.75 11.40 15.32
CA GLU A 178 1.01 10.38 16.08
C GLU A 178 -0.40 10.87 16.38
#